data_fa855d790c915adccca69c3ff731bd5a
#
_entry.id   fa855d790c915adccca69c3ff731bd5a
#
_cell.length_a   1.000
_cell.length_b   1.000
_cell.length_c   1.000
_cell.angle_alpha   90.00
_cell.angle_beta   90.00
_cell.angle_gamma   90.00
#
_symmetry.space_group_name_H-M   'P 1'
#
loop_
_entity.id
_entity.type
_entity.pdbx_description
1 polymer ?
#
loop_
_entity_poly.entity_id
_entity_poly.type
_entity_poly.pdbx_seq_one_letter_code
_entity_poly.pdbx_strand_id
1 'polypeptide(L)'
;MLSDDAIQKKIAKELDNSGWELKDGKLTKLFQFQSFIRAIDFVNEIATIAERLDHHPIITINWKIVKLSLKSFDVDAITNRDIILAKEIQKLNDQKEKLNGNRI
;
A
#
# COMPACT_ATOMS: atom_id res chain seq x y z
N MET A 1 16.24 7.11 6.35
CA MET A 1 15.71 7.69 5.12
C MET A 1 16.33 6.99 3.92
N LEU A 2 15.53 6.64 2.93
CA LEU A 2 15.99 5.93 1.75
C LEU A 2 16.14 6.89 0.57
N SER A 3 17.20 6.72 -0.22
CA SER A 3 17.36 7.45 -1.48
C SER A 3 16.36 6.94 -2.51
N ASP A 4 16.11 7.72 -3.56
CA ASP A 4 15.20 7.30 -4.64
C ASP A 4 15.69 6.00 -5.28
N ASP A 5 16.99 5.86 -5.49
CA ASP A 5 17.58 4.62 -6.02
C ASP A 5 17.28 3.43 -5.13
N ALA A 6 17.47 3.59 -3.82
CA ALA A 6 17.21 2.52 -2.86
C ALA A 6 15.73 2.14 -2.85
N ILE A 7 14.83 3.13 -2.95
CA ILE A 7 13.38 2.90 -3.02
C ILE A 7 13.03 2.08 -4.26
N GLN A 8 13.55 2.48 -5.44
CA GLN A 8 13.27 1.76 -6.68
C GLN A 8 13.76 0.33 -6.63
N LYS A 9 14.93 0.10 -6.04
CA LYS A 9 15.46 -1.26 -5.87
C LYS A 9 14.58 -2.10 -4.96
N LYS A 10 14.07 -1.51 -3.88
CA LYS A 10 13.18 -2.20 -2.96
C LYS A 10 11.82 -2.50 -3.58
N ILE A 11 11.29 -1.59 -4.41
CA ILE A 11 10.05 -1.85 -5.15
C ILE A 11 10.23 -3.08 -6.03
N ALA A 12 11.33 -3.15 -6.77
CA ALA A 12 11.60 -4.28 -7.65
C ALA A 12 11.78 -5.58 -6.87
N LYS A 13 12.58 -5.53 -5.81
CA LYS A 13 12.99 -6.74 -5.08
C LYS A 13 11.98 -7.20 -4.04
N GLU A 14 11.43 -6.27 -3.27
CA GLU A 14 10.58 -6.62 -2.13
C GLU A 14 9.09 -6.49 -2.38
N LEU A 15 8.70 -5.72 -3.41
CA LEU A 15 7.30 -5.53 -3.77
C LEU A 15 6.99 -6.13 -5.16
N ASP A 16 7.93 -6.86 -5.73
CA ASP A 16 7.78 -7.62 -6.99
C ASP A 16 7.25 -6.77 -8.15
N ASN A 17 7.58 -5.48 -8.18
CA ASN A 17 7.06 -4.54 -9.18
C ASN A 17 5.54 -4.63 -9.31
N SER A 18 4.85 -4.77 -8.18
CA SER A 18 3.41 -5.05 -8.13
C SER A 18 2.54 -3.79 -8.24
N GLY A 19 3.05 -2.73 -8.83
CA GLY A 19 2.29 -1.51 -9.05
C GLY A 19 2.58 -0.38 -8.04
N TRP A 20 3.48 -0.61 -7.10
CA TRP A 20 3.93 0.45 -6.21
C TRP A 20 4.87 1.38 -6.95
N GLU A 21 4.67 2.68 -6.79
CA GLU A 21 5.44 3.71 -7.48
C GLU A 21 5.89 4.79 -6.50
N LEU A 22 7.06 5.35 -6.77
CA LEU A 22 7.49 6.56 -6.07
C LEU A 22 6.85 7.74 -6.78
N LYS A 23 5.98 8.46 -6.09
CA LYS A 23 5.24 9.57 -6.67
C LYS A 23 5.10 10.69 -5.66
N ASP A 24 5.57 11.88 -6.01
CA ASP A 24 5.51 13.06 -5.13
C ASP A 24 6.09 12.79 -3.74
N GLY A 25 7.21 12.05 -3.70
CA GLY A 25 7.88 11.72 -2.45
C GLY A 25 7.17 10.70 -1.59
N LYS A 26 6.20 9.99 -2.16
CA LYS A 26 5.42 8.97 -1.44
C LYS A 26 5.41 7.66 -2.22
N LEU A 27 5.37 6.56 -1.49
CA LEU A 27 5.21 5.24 -2.07
C LEU A 27 3.72 5.01 -2.29
N THR A 28 3.28 4.92 -3.54
CA THR A 28 1.87 5.03 -3.91
C THR A 28 1.43 3.84 -4.75
N LYS A 29 0.21 3.37 -4.51
CA LYS A 29 -0.43 2.35 -5.34
C LYS A 29 -1.93 2.54 -5.36
N LEU A 30 -2.55 2.22 -6.51
CA LEU A 30 -4.00 2.16 -6.67
C LEU A 30 -4.45 0.69 -6.61
N PHE A 31 -5.55 0.45 -5.92
CA PHE A 31 -6.20 -0.85 -5.85
C PHE A 31 -7.64 -0.70 -6.35
N GLN A 32 -8.09 -1.61 -7.19
CA GLN A 32 -9.44 -1.57 -7.76
C GLN A 32 -10.22 -2.81 -7.33
N PHE A 33 -11.49 -2.61 -6.99
CA PHE A 33 -12.34 -3.67 -6.46
C PHE A 33 -13.62 -3.81 -7.27
N GLN A 34 -14.37 -4.89 -7.03
CA GLN A 34 -15.62 -5.15 -7.74
C GLN A 34 -16.77 -4.30 -7.22
N SER A 35 -16.69 -3.82 -5.99
CA SER A 35 -17.74 -3.03 -5.36
C SER A 35 -17.17 -2.06 -4.35
N PHE A 36 -17.97 -1.07 -3.98
CA PHE A 36 -17.61 -0.12 -2.93
C PHE A 36 -17.42 -0.84 -1.58
N ILE A 37 -18.31 -1.77 -1.26
CA ILE A 37 -18.22 -2.52 0.00
C ILE A 37 -16.89 -3.28 0.08
N ARG A 38 -16.45 -3.90 -1.00
CA ARG A 38 -15.16 -4.61 -1.02
C ARG A 38 -13.99 -3.65 -0.83
N ALA A 39 -14.09 -2.46 -1.41
CA ALA A 39 -13.06 -1.43 -1.21
C ALA A 39 -12.99 -1.02 0.27
N ILE A 40 -14.14 -0.81 0.91
CA ILE A 40 -14.21 -0.46 2.33
C ILE A 40 -13.70 -1.59 3.22
N ASP A 41 -14.04 -2.84 2.91
CA ASP A 41 -13.53 -3.99 3.65
C ASP A 41 -11.99 -4.03 3.62
N PHE A 42 -11.41 -3.77 2.46
CA PHE A 42 -9.96 -3.71 2.31
C PHE A 42 -9.36 -2.60 3.18
N VAL A 43 -9.97 -1.42 3.16
CA VAL A 43 -9.52 -0.29 3.98
C VAL A 43 -9.58 -0.63 5.47
N ASN A 44 -10.64 -1.30 5.92
CA ASN A 44 -10.77 -1.71 7.32
C ASN A 44 -9.64 -2.65 7.73
N GLU A 45 -9.24 -3.56 6.87
CA GLU A 45 -8.14 -4.47 7.16
C GLU A 45 -6.80 -3.75 7.15
N ILE A 46 -6.63 -2.78 6.25
CA ILE A 46 -5.43 -1.92 6.26
C ILE A 46 -5.33 -1.17 7.57
N ALA A 47 -6.45 -0.67 8.08
CA ALA A 47 -6.46 0.05 9.35
C ALA A 47 -5.92 -0.82 10.48
N THR A 48 -6.30 -2.10 10.51
CA THR A 48 -5.79 -3.04 11.51
C THR A 48 -4.28 -3.23 11.38
N ILE A 49 -3.78 -3.37 10.17
CA ILE A 49 -2.34 -3.50 9.92
C ILE A 49 -1.60 -2.24 10.35
N ALA A 50 -2.13 -1.07 10.00
CA ALA A 50 -1.51 0.22 10.33
C ALA A 50 -1.41 0.41 11.84
N GLU A 51 -2.46 0.05 12.58
CA GLU A 51 -2.44 0.12 14.04
C GLU A 51 -1.43 -0.84 14.64
N ARG A 52 -1.37 -2.06 14.11
CA ARG A 52 -0.41 -3.07 14.60
C ARG A 52 1.04 -2.61 14.38
N LEU A 53 1.32 -1.99 13.24
CA LEU A 53 2.67 -1.52 12.90
C LEU A 53 2.95 -0.12 13.43
N ASP A 54 1.96 0.55 13.97
CA ASP A 54 2.05 1.95 14.42
C ASP A 54 2.62 2.84 13.30
N HIS A 55 2.11 2.62 12.08
CA HIS A 55 2.53 3.39 10.92
C HIS A 55 1.35 3.47 9.95
N HIS A 56 0.92 4.68 9.59
CA HIS A 56 -0.38 4.91 8.96
C HIS A 56 -0.23 5.47 7.54
N PRO A 57 -0.92 4.89 6.56
CA PRO A 57 -0.92 5.40 5.19
C PRO A 57 -1.90 6.55 5.03
N ILE A 58 -1.72 7.33 3.97
CA ILE A 58 -2.79 8.20 3.47
C ILE A 58 -3.69 7.32 2.63
N ILE A 59 -4.98 7.33 2.92
CA ILE A 59 -5.97 6.50 2.21
C ILE A 59 -6.96 7.42 1.52
N THR A 60 -7.09 7.25 0.21
CA THR A 60 -8.09 7.96 -0.57
C THR A 60 -9.02 6.93 -1.18
N ILE A 61 -10.32 7.09 -0.98
CA ILE A 61 -11.34 6.18 -1.51
C ILE A 61 -12.14 6.93 -2.55
N ASN A 62 -12.19 6.36 -3.75
CA ASN A 62 -13.02 6.87 -4.82
C ASN A 62 -13.82 5.71 -5.39
N TRP A 63 -15.03 5.53 -4.84
CA TRP A 63 -15.93 4.44 -5.19
C TRP A 63 -15.23 3.08 -5.04
N LYS A 64 -14.87 2.44 -6.16
CA LYS A 64 -14.24 1.10 -6.18
C LYS A 64 -12.73 1.15 -6.13
N ILE A 65 -12.14 2.34 -6.10
CA ILE A 65 -10.71 2.53 -6.16
C ILE A 65 -10.20 3.04 -4.83
N VAL A 66 -9.16 2.38 -4.31
CA VAL A 66 -8.46 2.81 -3.11
C VAL A 66 -7.04 3.20 -3.50
N LYS A 67 -6.65 4.42 -3.18
CA LYS A 67 -5.29 4.89 -3.38
C LYS A 67 -4.60 4.94 -2.04
N LEU A 68 -3.44 4.32 -1.94
CA LEU A 68 -2.61 4.37 -0.75
C LEU A 68 -1.34 5.13 -1.04
N SER A 69 -0.99 6.03 -0.15
CA SER A 69 0.26 6.80 -0.23
C SER A 69 0.97 6.70 1.11
N LEU A 70 2.22 6.24 1.07
CA LEU A 70 2.99 5.93 2.27
C LEU A 70 4.21 6.84 2.36
N LYS A 71 4.41 7.38 3.55
CA LYS A 71 5.54 8.25 3.85
C LYS A 71 5.71 8.29 5.36
N SER A 72 6.93 8.40 5.82
CA SER A 72 7.21 8.61 7.23
C SER A 72 7.24 10.10 7.50
N PHE A 73 6.12 10.64 7.99
CA PHE A 73 5.93 12.07 8.11
C PHE A 73 6.80 12.71 9.20
N ASP A 74 7.20 11.93 10.20
CA ASP A 74 8.09 12.41 11.26
C ASP A 74 9.48 12.80 10.73
N VAL A 75 9.93 12.19 9.64
CA VAL A 75 11.21 12.50 8.99
C VAL A 75 11.03 13.06 7.58
N ASP A 76 9.79 13.25 7.14
CA ASP A 76 9.43 13.78 5.83
C ASP A 76 10.11 13.03 4.68
N ALA A 77 10.09 11.70 4.76
CA ALA A 77 10.77 10.85 3.77
C ALA A 77 10.21 9.43 3.80
N ILE A 78 10.47 8.67 2.75
CA ILE A 78 10.18 7.23 2.73
C ILE A 78 11.30 6.52 3.50
N THR A 79 10.89 5.62 4.39
CA THR A 79 11.82 4.81 5.19
C THR A 79 11.46 3.33 5.07
N ASN A 80 12.21 2.48 5.76
CA ASN A 80 11.89 1.05 5.81
C ASN A 80 10.52 0.76 6.41
N ARG A 81 9.99 1.66 7.26
CA ARG A 81 8.64 1.50 7.81
C ARG A 81 7.61 1.49 6.70
N ASP A 82 7.80 2.31 5.67
CA ASP A 82 6.89 2.38 4.53
C ASP A 82 6.99 1.13 3.67
N ILE A 83 8.19 0.61 3.48
CA ILE A 83 8.39 -0.64 2.73
C ILE A 83 7.73 -1.82 3.45
N ILE A 84 7.89 -1.90 4.76
CA ILE A 84 7.28 -2.96 5.58
C ILE A 84 5.75 -2.88 5.48
N LEU A 85 5.19 -1.68 5.60
CA LEU A 85 3.74 -1.49 5.49
C LEU A 85 3.25 -1.89 4.09
N ALA A 86 3.95 -1.46 3.04
CA ALA A 86 3.60 -1.82 1.66
C ALA A 86 3.61 -3.33 1.46
N LYS A 87 4.60 -4.03 2.02
CA LYS A 87 4.68 -5.49 1.92
C LYS A 87 3.48 -6.17 2.59
N GLU A 88 3.10 -5.71 3.78
CA GLU A 88 1.95 -6.27 4.49
C GLU A 88 0.65 -6.01 3.75
N ILE A 89 0.48 -4.82 3.19
CA ILE A 89 -0.69 -4.47 2.40
C ILE A 89 -0.75 -5.33 1.12
N GLN A 90 0.38 -5.51 0.45
CA GLN A 90 0.43 -6.32 -0.77
C GLN A 90 0.11 -7.78 -0.47
N LYS A 91 0.61 -8.30 0.64
CA LYS A 91 0.31 -9.66 1.09
C LYS A 91 -1.19 -9.84 1.33
N LEU A 92 -1.82 -8.90 2.02
CA LEU A 92 -3.25 -8.90 2.24
C LEU A 92 -4.01 -8.90 0.91
N ASN A 93 -3.63 -8.04 0.00
CA ASN A 93 -4.26 -7.92 -1.31
C ASN A 93 -4.16 -9.22 -2.10
N ASP A 94 -2.99 -9.86 -2.10
CA ASP A 94 -2.77 -11.11 -2.83
C ASP A 94 -3.61 -12.24 -2.23
N GLN A 95 -3.76 -12.29 -0.93
CA GLN A 95 -4.59 -13.28 -0.26
C GLN A 95 -6.06 -13.09 -0.61
N LYS A 96 -6.54 -11.84 -0.66
CA LYS A 96 -7.92 -11.55 -1.02
C LYS A 96 -8.22 -11.92 -2.48
N GLU A 97 -7.27 -11.71 -3.37
CA GLU A 97 -7.44 -12.13 -4.77
C GLU A 97 -7.61 -13.64 -4.88
N LYS A 98 -6.84 -14.41 -4.11
CA LYS A 98 -6.96 -15.86 -4.10
C LYS A 98 -8.32 -16.33 -3.58
N LEU A 99 -8.81 -15.69 -2.52
CA LEU A 99 -10.06 -16.09 -1.87
C LEU A 99 -11.30 -15.69 -2.67
N ASN A 100 -11.26 -14.54 -3.34
CA ASN A 100 -12.41 -13.95 -4.00
C ASN A 100 -12.39 -14.11 -5.52
N GLY A 101 -11.41 -14.82 -6.05
CA GLY A 101 -11.20 -14.92 -7.47
C GLY A 101 -10.65 -13.65 -8.05
N ASN A 102 -11.16 -13.23 -9.21
CA ASN A 102 -10.65 -12.03 -9.87
C ASN A 102 -11.10 -10.76 -9.17
N ARG A 103 -10.18 -9.84 -9.04
CA ARG A 103 -10.47 -8.47 -8.71
C ARG A 103 -10.30 -7.65 -9.98
N ILE A 104 -11.19 -6.72 -10.17
CA ILE A 104 -11.14 -5.88 -11.35
C ILE A 104 -9.88 -5.02 -11.36
#